data_3d51de7d8db9b68e0849dc966eb28ff4
#
_entry.id   3d51de7d8db9b68e0849dc966eb28ff4
#
_cell.length_a   1.000
_cell.length_b   1.000
_cell.length_c   1.000
_cell.angle_alpha   90.00
_cell.angle_beta   90.00
_cell.angle_gamma   90.00
#
_symmetry.space_group_name_H-M   'P 1'
#
loop_
_entity.id
_entity.type
_entity.pdbx_description
1 polymer ?
#
loop_
_entity_poly.entity_id
_entity_poly.type
_entity_poly.pdbx_seq_one_letter_code
_entity_poly.pdbx_strand_id
1 'polypeptide(L)'
;MAKASSGPTQRMLRVGEQVRAAVTQILQRGEVRDDLIEKTVISISEVRMSTDLKIATAYVMPLGVADHTDIVTALNRHAKYIRGRLGPQVRQLKYVPELRFRDDTSFDNYKKINELLRSPEVQRDLNPSNQDEEQN
;
A
#
# COMPACT_ATOMS: atom_id res chain seq x y z
N MET A 1 -1.26 0.11 31.05
CA MET A 1 -1.23 0.12 30.39
C MET A 1 -0.87 0.09 29.50
N ALA A 2 -0.82 0.19 29.17
CA ALA A 2 -0.60 0.10 28.43
C ALA A 2 -0.38 0.41 27.60
N LYS A 3 -0.18 0.58 27.28
CA LYS A 3 -0.01 0.71 26.47
C LYS A 3 0.30 0.55 25.64
N ALA A 4 0.22 1.03 26.50
CA ALA A 4 0.18 0.99 25.45
C ALA A 4 0.64 0.46 24.34
N SER A 5 0.10 -0.25 23.87
CA SER A 5 0.43 -0.86 22.63
C SER A 5 0.52 0.15 21.51
N SER A 6 1.60 0.14 20.76
CA SER A 6 1.77 1.03 19.65
C SER A 6 1.24 0.45 18.35
N GLY A 7 0.86 -0.83 18.33
CA GLY A 7 0.41 -1.47 17.12
C GLY A 7 -1.09 -1.39 16.91
N PRO A 8 -1.58 -1.83 15.76
CA PRO A 8 -3.01 -1.81 15.51
C PRO A 8 -3.75 -2.83 16.36
N THR A 9 -4.99 -2.51 16.71
CA THR A 9 -5.85 -3.42 17.41
C THR A 9 -6.43 -4.44 16.44
N GLN A 10 -7.04 -5.51 17.00
CA GLN A 10 -7.73 -6.48 16.18
C GLN A 10 -8.82 -5.83 15.33
N ARG A 11 -9.53 -4.87 15.94
CA ARG A 11 -10.59 -4.20 15.19
C ARG A 11 -10.02 -3.40 14.02
N MET A 12 -8.92 -2.68 14.27
CA MET A 12 -8.28 -1.92 13.20
C MET A 12 -7.84 -2.84 12.07
N LEU A 13 -7.28 -4.00 12.39
CA LEU A 13 -6.85 -4.94 11.38
C LEU A 13 -8.02 -5.49 10.58
N ARG A 14 -9.11 -5.82 11.27
CA ARG A 14 -10.28 -6.37 10.60
C ARG A 14 -10.92 -5.35 9.68
N VAL A 15 -11.09 -4.13 10.15
CA VAL A 15 -11.67 -3.09 9.31
C VAL A 15 -10.77 -2.78 8.14
N GLY A 16 -9.45 -2.71 8.38
CA GLY A 16 -8.51 -2.47 7.30
C GLY A 16 -8.63 -3.52 6.22
N GLU A 17 -8.78 -4.78 6.61
CA GLU A 17 -8.91 -5.86 5.64
C GLU A 17 -10.22 -5.76 4.86
N GLN A 18 -11.29 -5.36 5.51
CA GLN A 18 -12.57 -5.15 4.82
C GLN A 18 -12.45 -4.02 3.79
N VAL A 19 -11.80 -2.93 4.17
CA VAL A 19 -11.61 -1.81 3.26
C VAL A 19 -10.72 -2.25 2.09
N ARG A 20 -9.66 -3.00 2.38
CA ARG A 20 -8.76 -3.47 1.33
C ARG A 20 -9.51 -4.30 0.29
N ALA A 21 -10.33 -5.24 0.76
CA ALA A 21 -11.09 -6.08 -0.15
C ALA A 21 -12.08 -5.27 -0.97
N ALA A 22 -12.73 -4.30 -0.34
CA ALA A 22 -13.72 -3.49 -1.04
C ALA A 22 -13.08 -2.61 -2.11
N VAL A 23 -11.96 -1.95 -1.77
CA VAL A 23 -11.27 -1.12 -2.74
C VAL A 23 -10.73 -1.96 -3.88
N THR A 24 -10.19 -3.13 -3.57
CA THR A 24 -9.70 -4.02 -4.60
C THR A 24 -10.81 -4.37 -5.60
N GLN A 25 -12.00 -4.68 -5.10
CA GLN A 25 -13.12 -5.00 -5.97
C GLN A 25 -13.52 -3.82 -6.84
N ILE A 26 -13.56 -2.62 -6.24
CA ILE A 26 -13.93 -1.43 -6.99
C ILE A 26 -12.97 -1.23 -8.16
N LEU A 27 -11.68 -1.39 -7.91
CA LEU A 27 -10.70 -1.22 -8.97
C LEU A 27 -10.79 -2.32 -10.02
N GLN A 28 -11.00 -3.56 -9.58
CA GLN A 28 -11.08 -4.69 -10.50
C GLN A 28 -12.31 -4.61 -11.40
N ARG A 29 -13.39 -4.05 -10.89
CA ARG A 29 -14.61 -3.93 -11.68
C ARG A 29 -14.58 -2.76 -12.66
N GLY A 30 -13.50 -1.98 -12.65
CA GLY A 30 -13.39 -0.85 -13.56
C GLY A 30 -14.33 0.28 -13.23
N GLU A 31 -14.70 0.42 -11.96
CA GLU A 31 -15.64 1.46 -11.57
C GLU A 31 -15.00 2.84 -11.55
N VAL A 32 -13.68 2.91 -11.47
CA VAL A 32 -12.96 4.18 -11.50
C VAL A 32 -12.55 4.46 -12.94
N ARG A 33 -13.17 5.48 -13.52
CA ARG A 33 -12.96 5.78 -14.94
C ARG A 33 -11.78 6.72 -15.11
N ASP A 34 -10.60 6.13 -15.19
CA ASP A 34 -9.35 6.87 -15.38
C ASP A 34 -8.43 5.98 -16.19
N ASP A 35 -7.96 6.50 -17.33
CA ASP A 35 -7.17 5.69 -18.27
C ASP A 35 -5.97 5.06 -17.58
N LEU A 36 -5.27 5.81 -16.76
CA LEU A 36 -4.07 5.30 -16.13
C LEU A 36 -4.40 4.18 -15.15
N ILE A 37 -5.46 4.35 -14.40
CA ILE A 37 -5.89 3.33 -13.44
C ILE A 37 -6.40 2.10 -14.18
N GLU A 38 -7.14 2.30 -15.25
CA GLU A 38 -7.71 1.17 -15.99
C GLU A 38 -6.65 0.35 -16.70
N LYS A 39 -5.57 0.98 -17.12
CA LYS A 39 -4.49 0.27 -17.82
C LYS A 39 -3.55 -0.46 -16.88
N THR A 40 -3.60 -0.18 -15.61
CA THR A 40 -2.59 -0.67 -14.68
C THR A 40 -3.20 -1.70 -13.75
N VAL A 41 -2.50 -2.81 -13.57
CA VAL A 41 -2.89 -3.78 -12.54
C VAL A 41 -2.39 -3.24 -11.21
N ILE A 42 -3.31 -2.92 -10.32
CA ILE A 42 -2.98 -2.30 -9.04
C ILE A 42 -3.30 -3.28 -7.94
N SER A 43 -2.27 -3.64 -7.18
CA SER A 43 -2.44 -4.49 -6.01
C SER A 43 -2.44 -3.61 -4.77
N ILE A 44 -3.33 -3.89 -3.84
CA ILE A 44 -3.35 -3.19 -2.56
C ILE A 44 -2.79 -4.16 -1.53
N SER A 45 -1.59 -3.84 -1.03
CA SER A 45 -0.90 -4.74 -0.13
C SER A 45 -1.50 -4.73 1.26
N GLU A 46 -1.94 -3.56 1.72
CA GLU A 46 -2.58 -3.47 3.03
C GLU A 46 -3.31 -2.14 3.14
N VAL A 47 -4.24 -2.09 4.08
CA VAL A 47 -4.89 -0.84 4.46
C VAL A 47 -4.70 -0.68 5.96
N ARG A 48 -4.14 0.45 6.35
CA ARG A 48 -3.94 0.77 7.76
C ARG A 48 -4.97 1.78 8.21
N MET A 49 -5.63 1.47 9.30
CA MET A 49 -6.67 2.33 9.84
C MET A 49 -6.11 3.21 10.94
N SER A 50 -6.63 4.43 11.03
CA SER A 50 -6.37 5.24 12.20
C SER A 50 -7.10 4.63 13.40
N THR A 51 -6.67 5.00 14.62
CA THR A 51 -7.25 4.41 15.82
C THR A 51 -8.74 4.68 15.94
N ASP A 52 -9.20 5.83 15.43
CA ASP A 52 -10.62 6.19 15.48
C ASP A 52 -11.37 5.65 14.26
N LEU A 53 -10.71 4.88 13.39
CA LEU A 53 -11.30 4.27 12.21
C LEU A 53 -11.83 5.28 11.19
N LYS A 54 -11.38 6.52 11.26
CA LYS A 54 -11.86 7.56 10.35
C LYS A 54 -11.01 7.70 9.10
N ILE A 55 -9.76 7.22 9.14
CA ILE A 55 -8.85 7.33 8.02
C ILE A 55 -8.33 5.95 7.65
N ALA A 56 -8.43 5.62 6.39
CA ALA A 56 -7.91 4.37 5.84
C ALA A 56 -6.81 4.72 4.85
N THR A 57 -5.59 4.30 5.15
CA THR A 57 -4.47 4.50 4.26
C THR A 57 -4.19 3.20 3.51
N ALA A 58 -4.42 3.23 2.20
CA ALA A 58 -4.26 2.06 1.35
C ALA A 58 -2.88 2.12 0.69
N TYR A 59 -2.09 1.10 0.92
CA TYR A 59 -0.76 1.00 0.32
C TYR A 59 -0.86 0.20 -0.96
N VAL A 60 -0.47 0.84 -2.06
CA VAL A 60 -0.69 0.28 -3.39
C VAL A 60 0.63 -0.10 -4.02
N MET A 61 0.57 -1.13 -4.83
CA MET A 61 1.72 -1.62 -5.58
C MET A 61 1.27 -1.84 -7.02
N PRO A 62 1.47 -0.83 -7.88
CA PRO A 62 1.16 -1.02 -9.29
C PRO A 62 2.14 -2.00 -9.91
N LEU A 63 1.64 -2.91 -10.71
CA LEU A 63 2.46 -3.95 -11.30
C LEU A 63 2.87 -3.56 -12.71
N GLY A 64 4.13 -3.86 -13.05
CA GLY A 64 4.63 -3.62 -14.39
C GLY A 64 4.93 -2.16 -14.69
N VAL A 65 5.05 -1.33 -13.67
CA VAL A 65 5.30 0.10 -13.81
C VAL A 65 6.49 0.47 -12.93
N ALA A 66 7.42 1.22 -13.48
CA ALA A 66 8.60 1.62 -12.72
C ALA A 66 8.30 2.79 -11.79
N ASP A 67 7.52 3.75 -12.27
CA ASP A 67 7.22 4.96 -11.49
C ASP A 67 5.78 4.89 -11.01
N HIS A 68 5.61 4.79 -9.71
CA HIS A 68 4.30 4.65 -9.09
C HIS A 68 3.63 5.98 -8.78
N THR A 69 4.35 7.08 -8.95
CA THR A 69 3.86 8.39 -8.53
C THR A 69 2.57 8.77 -9.23
N ASP A 70 2.52 8.57 -10.55
CA ASP A 70 1.34 8.95 -11.32
C ASP A 70 0.12 8.13 -10.92
N ILE A 71 0.33 6.84 -10.65
CA ILE A 71 -0.77 5.97 -10.23
C ILE A 71 -1.31 6.42 -8.88
N VAL A 72 -0.41 6.67 -7.94
CA VAL A 72 -0.83 7.11 -6.61
C VAL A 72 -1.57 8.43 -6.67
N THR A 73 -1.07 9.35 -7.49
CA THR A 73 -1.73 10.64 -7.67
C THR A 73 -3.13 10.46 -8.25
N ALA A 74 -3.25 9.60 -9.25
CA ALA A 74 -4.55 9.34 -9.87
C ALA A 74 -5.53 8.73 -8.87
N LEU A 75 -5.07 7.77 -8.07
CA LEU A 75 -5.94 7.16 -7.07
C LEU A 75 -6.41 8.18 -6.05
N ASN A 76 -5.52 9.05 -5.61
CA ASN A 76 -5.91 10.08 -4.64
C ASN A 76 -6.87 11.10 -5.25
N ARG A 77 -6.75 11.34 -6.55
CA ARG A 77 -7.69 12.22 -7.24
C ARG A 77 -9.11 11.66 -7.17
N HIS A 78 -9.23 10.33 -7.19
CA HIS A 78 -10.52 9.66 -7.18
C HIS A 78 -10.89 9.12 -5.81
N ALA A 79 -10.16 9.49 -4.77
CA ALA A 79 -10.36 8.90 -3.45
C ALA A 79 -11.78 9.14 -2.92
N LYS A 80 -12.33 10.34 -3.17
CA LYS A 80 -13.68 10.62 -2.70
C LYS A 80 -14.73 9.76 -3.40
N TYR A 81 -14.54 9.55 -4.68
CA TYR A 81 -15.46 8.70 -5.44
C TYR A 81 -15.41 7.27 -4.91
N ILE A 82 -14.19 6.77 -4.70
CA ILE A 82 -14.02 5.40 -4.21
C ILE A 82 -14.62 5.27 -2.82
N ARG A 83 -14.40 6.29 -1.99
CA ARG A 83 -14.99 6.30 -0.65
C ARG A 83 -16.51 6.19 -0.72
N GLY A 84 -17.11 6.90 -1.67
CA GLY A 84 -18.56 6.84 -1.82
C GLY A 84 -19.06 5.45 -2.18
N ARG A 85 -18.21 4.62 -2.80
CA ARG A 85 -18.59 3.27 -3.16
C ARG A 85 -18.34 2.26 -2.05
N LEU A 86 -17.68 2.69 -0.98
CA LEU A 86 -17.37 1.77 0.12
C LEU A 86 -18.54 1.53 1.05
N GLY A 87 -19.48 2.45 1.11
CA GLY A 87 -20.51 2.42 2.13
C GLY A 87 -21.15 1.06 2.37
N PRO A 88 -21.65 0.40 1.32
CA PRO A 88 -22.30 -0.91 1.53
C PRO A 88 -21.38 -1.96 2.12
N GLN A 89 -20.08 -1.83 1.93
CA GLN A 89 -19.11 -2.83 2.39
C GLN A 89 -18.71 -2.63 3.85
N VAL A 90 -18.95 -1.44 4.39
CA VAL A 90 -18.51 -1.10 5.75
C VAL A 90 -19.65 -0.54 6.58
N ARG A 91 -20.84 -1.10 6.41
CA ARG A 91 -22.05 -0.60 7.08
C ARG A 91 -21.94 -0.62 8.59
N GLN A 92 -21.16 -1.55 9.12
CA GLN A 92 -21.03 -1.68 10.56
C GLN A 92 -20.23 -0.53 11.17
N LEU A 93 -19.58 0.28 10.34
CA LEU A 93 -18.83 1.41 10.84
C LEU A 93 -19.74 2.62 11.00
N LYS A 94 -19.45 3.42 12.02
CA LYS A 94 -20.20 4.65 12.24
C LYS A 94 -20.00 5.63 11.11
N TYR A 95 -18.79 5.67 10.56
CA TYR A 95 -18.43 6.56 9.46
C TYR A 95 -17.70 5.77 8.39
N VAL A 96 -17.94 6.12 7.13
CA VAL A 96 -17.13 5.58 6.06
C VAL A 96 -15.77 6.28 6.14
N PRO A 97 -14.67 5.54 6.24
CA PRO A 97 -13.38 6.18 6.43
C PRO A 97 -12.95 6.98 5.21
N GLU A 98 -12.20 8.04 5.48
CA GLU A 98 -11.54 8.78 4.42
C GLU A 98 -10.43 7.92 3.84
N LEU A 99 -10.35 7.86 2.51
CA LEU A 99 -9.32 7.06 1.85
C LEU A 99 -8.12 7.91 1.48
N ARG A 100 -6.95 7.35 1.72
CA ARG A 100 -5.68 7.92 1.28
C ARG A 100 -4.89 6.81 0.64
N PHE A 101 -4.29 7.07 -0.51
CA PHE A 101 -3.49 6.09 -1.21
C PHE A 101 -2.04 6.49 -1.13
N ARG A 102 -1.19 5.50 -0.84
CA ARG A 102 0.26 5.71 -0.77
C ARG A 102 0.95 4.55 -1.44
N ASP A 103 2.14 4.84 -1.94
CA ASP A 103 2.96 3.79 -2.51
C ASP A 103 3.43 2.86 -1.41
N ASP A 104 3.36 1.56 -1.68
CA ASP A 104 3.90 0.59 -0.73
C ASP A 104 5.41 0.56 -0.91
N THR A 105 6.13 1.13 0.04
CA THR A 105 7.58 1.22 -0.02
C THR A 105 8.28 0.06 0.64
N SER A 106 7.53 -0.94 1.11
CA SER A 106 8.14 -2.09 1.77
C SER A 106 9.16 -2.77 0.88
N PHE A 107 8.78 -3.03 -0.37
CA PHE A 107 9.68 -3.65 -1.31
C PHE A 107 10.89 -2.77 -1.59
N ASP A 108 10.65 -1.46 -1.73
CA ASP A 108 11.74 -0.53 -2.01
C ASP A 108 12.69 -0.45 -0.83
N ASN A 109 12.16 -0.46 0.38
CA ASN A 109 13.02 -0.45 1.57
C ASN A 109 13.88 -1.69 1.62
N TYR A 110 13.28 -2.83 1.35
CA TYR A 110 14.03 -4.08 1.31
C TYR A 110 15.14 -4.03 0.25
N LYS A 111 14.80 -3.49 -0.91
CA LYS A 111 15.75 -3.38 -1.99
C LYS A 111 16.90 -2.46 -1.62
N LYS A 112 16.61 -1.35 -0.97
CA LYS A 112 17.63 -0.43 -0.52
C LYS A 112 18.57 -1.07 0.49
N ILE A 113 18.03 -1.83 1.41
CA ILE A 113 18.84 -2.54 2.39
C ILE A 113 19.76 -3.52 1.70
N ASN A 114 19.22 -4.26 0.72
CA ASN A 114 20.06 -5.19 -0.04
C ASN A 114 21.15 -4.48 -0.79
N GLU A 115 20.85 -3.33 -1.37
CA GLU A 115 21.87 -2.56 -2.08
C GLU A 115 22.96 -2.09 -1.16
N LEU A 116 22.61 -1.68 0.04
CA LEU A 116 23.60 -1.27 1.03
C LEU A 116 24.50 -2.44 1.41
N LEU A 117 23.91 -3.62 1.58
CA LEU A 117 24.69 -4.80 1.91
C LEU A 117 25.60 -5.23 0.77
N ARG A 118 25.28 -4.81 -0.44
CA ARG A 118 26.10 -5.13 -1.60
C ARG A 118 27.04 -4.00 -1.99
N SER A 119 27.12 -2.96 -1.17
CA SER A 119 28.07 -1.89 -1.44
C SER A 119 29.47 -2.44 -1.38
N PRO A 120 30.42 -1.80 -2.06
CA PRO A 120 31.77 -2.31 -2.08
C PRO A 120 32.39 -2.49 -0.68
N GLU A 121 32.05 -1.59 0.23
CA GLU A 121 32.59 -1.69 1.58
C GLU A 121 32.06 -2.88 2.32
N VAL A 122 30.73 -3.07 2.23
CA VAL A 122 30.10 -4.18 2.93
C VAL A 122 30.50 -5.49 2.32
N GLN A 123 30.60 -5.56 1.01
CA GLN A 123 30.95 -6.80 0.34
C GLN A 123 32.36 -7.21 0.59
N ARG A 124 33.25 -6.23 0.73
CA ARG A 124 34.62 -6.56 1.09
C ARG A 124 34.68 -7.25 2.44
N ASP A 125 33.83 -6.82 3.36
CA ASP A 125 33.80 -7.42 4.68
C ASP A 125 33.12 -8.78 4.68
N LEU A 126 32.07 -8.93 3.87
CA LEU A 126 31.29 -10.14 3.89
C LEU A 126 31.80 -11.19 2.91
N ASN A 127 32.05 -10.81 1.66
CA ASN A 127 32.41 -11.77 0.64
C ASN A 127 32.95 -11.06 -0.58
N PRO A 128 34.21 -10.67 -0.55
CA PRO A 128 34.76 -9.87 -1.64
C PRO A 128 34.72 -10.55 -3.00
N SER A 129 34.71 -11.87 -3.01
CA SER A 129 34.82 -12.58 -4.28
C SER A 129 33.50 -12.71 -5.02
N ASN A 130 32.38 -12.28 -4.41
CA ASN A 130 31.05 -12.50 -5.01
C ASN A 130 30.40 -11.23 -5.50
N GLN A 131 31.12 -10.17 -5.62
CA GLN A 131 30.51 -8.90 -5.95
C GLN A 131 29.78 -8.93 -7.29
N ASP A 132 30.38 -9.52 -8.26
CA ASP A 132 29.81 -9.50 -9.62
C ASP A 132 28.52 -10.28 -9.69
N GLU A 133 28.50 -11.41 -9.02
CA GLU A 133 27.32 -12.25 -9.05
C GLU A 133 26.15 -11.63 -8.34
N GLU A 134 26.46 -10.87 -7.31
CA GLU A 134 25.39 -10.28 -6.52
C GLU A 134 24.66 -9.18 -7.23
N GLN A 135 25.20 -8.65 -8.30
CA GLN A 135 24.58 -7.56 -8.98
C GLN A 135 23.48 -7.97 -9.92
N ASN A 136 23.31 -9.21 -10.16
CA ASN A 136 22.31 -9.71 -11.09
C ASN A 136 20.95 -9.89 -10.44
#